data_d01a704ee2b8641655b7e651cd2f2409
#
_entry.id   d01a704ee2b8641655b7e651cd2f2409
#
_cell.length_a   1.000
_cell.length_b   1.000
_cell.length_c   1.000
_cell.angle_alpha   90.00
_cell.angle_beta   90.00
_cell.angle_gamma   90.00
#
_symmetry.space_group_name_H-M   'P 1'
#
loop_
_entity.id
_entity.type
_entity.pdbx_description
1 polymer ?
#
loop_
_entity_poly.entity_id
_entity_poly.type
_entity_poly.pdbx_seq_one_letter_code
_entity_poly.pdbx_strand_id
1 'polypeptide(L)'
;MNDSNSNPNKTQKENEMKVTTALKATGRFIKNHKTAISCIAGAIVIAPFALAAAPVIAASLGAAGALGTTATTGTLISGLGGAALTNASLAAIGNGALVIGGAGMAGGTAVITGAGAAAGAATGLGAKAAVSRVSKRFSKNV
;
A
#
# COMPACT_ATOMS: atom_id res chain seq x y z
N MET A 1 49.30 -20.08 17.34
CA MET A 1 48.80 -21.16 16.46
C MET A 1 47.84 -20.52 15.48
N ASN A 2 48.24 -20.45 14.26
CA ASN A 2 47.58 -19.68 13.21
C ASN A 2 46.83 -20.69 12.33
N ASP A 3 45.50 -20.81 12.50
CA ASP A 3 44.67 -21.68 11.66
C ASP A 3 44.39 -21.02 10.30
N SER A 4 45.45 -20.98 9.49
CA SER A 4 45.35 -20.52 8.08
C SER A 4 45.08 -21.70 7.13
N ASN A 5 44.00 -22.47 7.41
CA ASN A 5 43.54 -23.49 6.45
C ASN A 5 42.11 -23.19 5.98
N SER A 6 41.84 -21.96 5.59
CA SER A 6 40.63 -21.62 4.85
C SER A 6 40.92 -21.80 3.35
N ASN A 7 40.63 -22.99 2.85
CA ASN A 7 40.66 -23.26 1.43
C ASN A 7 39.60 -22.40 0.71
N PRO A 8 40.00 -21.39 -0.09
CA PRO A 8 39.04 -20.43 -0.70
C PRO A 8 37.99 -21.13 -1.58
N ASN A 9 38.33 -22.29 -2.11
CA ASN A 9 37.45 -23.10 -2.96
C ASN A 9 36.31 -23.77 -2.14
N LYS A 10 36.55 -24.05 -0.87
CA LYS A 10 35.55 -24.63 0.03
C LYS A 10 34.52 -23.57 0.46
N THR A 11 34.99 -22.37 0.78
CA THR A 11 34.17 -21.24 1.15
C THR A 11 33.28 -20.76 -0.01
N GLN A 12 33.81 -20.76 -1.25
CA GLN A 12 33.02 -20.43 -2.44
C GLN A 12 31.90 -21.44 -2.66
N LYS A 13 32.18 -22.75 -2.60
CA LYS A 13 31.13 -23.79 -2.74
C LYS A 13 30.07 -23.73 -1.65
N GLU A 14 30.44 -23.41 -0.42
CA GLU A 14 29.48 -23.21 0.67
C GLU A 14 28.58 -22.01 0.43
N ASN A 15 29.13 -20.90 -0.06
CA ASN A 15 28.36 -19.72 -0.36
C ASN A 15 27.40 -19.94 -1.55
N GLU A 16 27.85 -20.60 -2.61
CA GLU A 16 26.98 -20.98 -3.73
C GLU A 16 25.84 -21.90 -3.30
N MET A 17 26.13 -22.85 -2.41
CA MET A 17 25.10 -23.75 -1.89
C MET A 17 24.08 -23.01 -1.02
N LYS A 18 24.51 -22.04 -0.21
CA LYS A 18 23.62 -21.19 0.59
C LYS A 18 22.74 -20.30 -0.30
N VAL A 19 23.33 -19.70 -1.35
CA VAL A 19 22.61 -18.87 -2.32
C VAL A 19 21.57 -19.69 -3.09
N THR A 20 21.95 -20.86 -3.59
CA THR A 20 21.01 -21.74 -4.33
C THR A 20 19.89 -22.27 -3.46
N THR A 21 20.18 -22.56 -2.17
CA THR A 21 19.16 -22.99 -1.22
C THR A 21 18.20 -21.85 -0.88
N ALA A 22 18.71 -20.63 -0.68
CA ALA A 22 17.90 -19.44 -0.47
C ALA A 22 17.01 -19.13 -1.68
N LEU A 23 17.54 -19.21 -2.90
CA LEU A 23 16.78 -19.02 -4.15
C LEU A 23 15.67 -20.07 -4.31
N LYS A 24 15.94 -21.33 -4.00
CA LYS A 24 14.92 -22.40 -4.02
C LYS A 24 13.85 -22.19 -2.97
N ALA A 25 14.21 -21.75 -1.76
CA ALA A 25 13.27 -21.44 -0.68
C ALA A 25 12.36 -20.25 -1.07
N THR A 26 12.95 -19.18 -1.63
CA THR A 26 12.23 -18.02 -2.16
C THR A 26 11.29 -18.41 -3.30
N GLY A 27 11.74 -19.26 -4.23
CA GLY A 27 10.91 -19.75 -5.32
C GLY A 27 9.72 -20.58 -4.85
N ARG A 28 9.89 -21.42 -3.82
CA ARG A 28 8.79 -22.17 -3.19
C ARG A 28 7.81 -21.24 -2.47
N PHE A 29 8.32 -20.24 -1.75
CA PHE A 29 7.50 -19.24 -1.08
C PHE A 29 6.64 -18.45 -2.09
N ILE A 30 7.24 -17.99 -3.18
CA ILE A 30 6.55 -17.30 -4.28
C ILE A 30 5.48 -18.20 -4.91
N LYS A 31 5.79 -19.47 -5.15
CA LYS A 31 4.85 -20.42 -5.75
C LYS A 31 3.63 -20.69 -4.86
N ASN A 32 3.83 -20.80 -3.55
CA ASN A 32 2.76 -21.08 -2.60
C ASN A 32 1.93 -19.84 -2.25
N HIS A 33 2.52 -18.64 -2.33
CA HIS A 33 1.88 -17.37 -1.94
C HIS A 33 1.65 -16.39 -3.10
N LYS A 34 1.45 -16.90 -4.32
CA LYS A 34 1.23 -16.10 -5.53
C LYS A 34 0.15 -15.02 -5.34
N THR A 35 -0.91 -15.34 -4.61
CA THR A 35 -2.02 -14.41 -4.35
C THR A 35 -1.60 -13.29 -3.42
N ALA A 36 -0.91 -13.59 -2.32
CA ALA A 36 -0.41 -12.59 -1.38
C ALA A 36 0.60 -11.64 -2.05
N ILE A 37 1.51 -12.17 -2.85
CA ILE A 37 2.51 -11.36 -3.58
C ILE A 37 1.83 -10.42 -4.59
N SER A 38 0.80 -10.88 -5.29
CA SER A 38 0.02 -10.05 -6.22
C SER A 38 -0.71 -8.90 -5.51
N CYS A 39 -1.28 -9.16 -4.32
CA CYS A 39 -1.92 -8.13 -3.49
C CYS A 39 -0.90 -7.09 -3.01
N ILE A 40 0.26 -7.54 -2.52
CA ILE A 40 1.32 -6.66 -2.02
C ILE A 40 1.87 -5.79 -3.16
N ALA A 41 2.12 -6.37 -4.32
CA ALA A 41 2.59 -5.62 -5.50
C ALA A 41 1.58 -4.55 -5.93
N GLY A 42 0.29 -4.87 -5.97
CA GLY A 42 -0.77 -3.90 -6.27
C GLY A 42 -0.84 -2.77 -5.24
N ALA A 43 -0.74 -3.10 -3.96
CA ALA A 43 -0.74 -2.12 -2.88
C ALA A 43 0.47 -1.18 -2.96
N ILE A 44 1.68 -1.69 -3.21
CA ILE A 44 2.92 -0.91 -3.32
C ILE A 44 2.84 0.09 -4.48
N VAL A 45 2.24 -0.29 -5.60
CA VAL A 45 2.12 0.61 -6.76
C VAL A 45 1.11 1.72 -6.50
N ILE A 46 -0.03 1.44 -5.88
CA ILE A 46 -1.13 2.40 -5.72
C ILE A 46 -0.99 3.28 -4.46
N ALA A 47 -0.37 2.79 -3.39
CA ALA A 47 -0.23 3.55 -2.15
C ALA A 47 0.43 4.94 -2.32
N PRO A 48 1.53 5.12 -3.06
CA PRO A 48 2.13 6.44 -3.24
C PRO A 48 1.23 7.40 -4.02
N PHE A 49 0.44 6.91 -4.98
CA PHE A 49 -0.54 7.74 -5.70
C PHE A 49 -1.69 8.15 -4.77
N ALA A 50 -2.17 7.25 -3.92
CA ALA A 50 -3.19 7.57 -2.93
C ALA A 50 -2.69 8.60 -1.91
N LEU A 51 -1.43 8.51 -1.48
CA LEU A 51 -0.81 9.49 -0.61
C LEU A 51 -0.73 10.88 -1.26
N ALA A 52 -0.29 10.96 -2.52
CA ALA A 52 -0.21 12.22 -3.27
C ALA A 52 -1.61 12.80 -3.56
N ALA A 53 -2.62 11.96 -3.77
CA ALA A 53 -3.99 12.37 -4.02
C ALA A 53 -4.79 12.68 -2.73
N ALA A 54 -4.29 12.29 -1.56
CA ALA A 54 -5.02 12.40 -0.29
C ALA A 54 -5.57 13.82 -0.02
N PRO A 55 -4.81 14.92 -0.19
CA PRO A 55 -5.32 16.26 0.02
C PRO A 55 -6.45 16.63 -0.96
N VAL A 56 -6.37 16.18 -2.21
CA VAL A 56 -7.40 16.46 -3.23
C VAL A 56 -8.67 15.68 -2.93
N ILE A 57 -8.56 14.41 -2.57
CA ILE A 57 -9.68 13.56 -2.19
C ILE A 57 -10.37 14.13 -0.94
N ALA A 58 -9.61 14.50 0.08
CA ALA A 58 -10.14 15.08 1.30
C ALA A 58 -10.86 16.40 1.00
N ALA A 59 -10.27 17.30 0.23
CA ALA A 59 -10.86 18.58 -0.14
C ALA A 59 -12.17 18.40 -0.93
N SER A 60 -12.24 17.45 -1.85
CA SER A 60 -13.46 17.16 -2.61
C SER A 60 -14.61 16.65 -1.72
N LEU A 61 -14.30 15.78 -0.75
CA LEU A 61 -15.28 15.29 0.23
C LEU A 61 -15.74 16.41 1.16
N GLY A 62 -14.84 17.30 1.58
CA GLY A 62 -15.16 18.47 2.39
C GLY A 62 -16.03 19.46 1.65
N ALA A 63 -15.69 19.82 0.40
CA ALA A 63 -16.46 20.72 -0.44
C ALA A 63 -17.87 20.16 -0.75
N ALA A 64 -18.00 18.85 -0.91
CA ALA A 64 -19.28 18.18 -1.09
C ALA A 64 -20.16 18.15 0.19
N GLY A 65 -19.65 18.65 1.32
CA GLY A 65 -20.38 18.66 2.60
C GLY A 65 -20.44 17.31 3.32
N ALA A 66 -19.75 16.29 2.82
CA ALA A 66 -19.78 14.94 3.38
C ALA A 66 -19.14 14.84 4.79
N LEU A 67 -18.28 15.80 5.14
CA LEU A 67 -17.49 15.78 6.37
C LEU A 67 -18.08 16.64 7.51
N GLY A 68 -19.19 17.34 7.28
CA GLY A 68 -19.89 18.12 8.30
C GLY A 68 -19.13 19.36 8.78
N THR A 69 -18.95 19.49 10.09
CA THR A 69 -18.30 20.65 10.73
C THR A 69 -16.95 20.31 11.33
N THR A 70 -16.12 21.35 11.48
CA THR A 70 -14.85 21.25 12.21
C THR A 70 -15.11 20.94 13.69
N ALA A 71 -14.39 20.00 14.24
CA ALA A 71 -14.60 19.52 15.61
C ALA A 71 -14.23 20.56 16.69
N THR A 72 -13.37 21.55 16.36
CA THR A 72 -12.91 22.57 17.30
C THR A 72 -13.75 23.85 17.29
N THR A 73 -14.19 24.28 16.10
CA THR A 73 -14.88 25.57 15.92
C THR A 73 -16.34 25.44 15.50
N GLY A 74 -16.79 24.22 15.15
CA GLY A 74 -18.15 23.99 14.65
C GLY A 74 -18.42 24.60 13.26
N THR A 75 -17.37 25.08 12.55
CA THR A 75 -17.52 25.70 11.24
C THR A 75 -17.78 24.63 10.18
N LEU A 76 -18.73 24.87 9.27
CA LEU A 76 -19.00 23.99 8.15
C LEU A 76 -17.74 23.85 7.27
N ILE A 77 -17.26 22.62 7.07
CA ILE A 77 -16.07 22.34 6.26
C ILE A 77 -16.29 22.73 4.81
N SER A 78 -17.49 22.55 4.27
CA SER A 78 -17.86 22.95 2.91
C SER A 78 -17.81 24.46 2.65
N GLY A 79 -17.84 25.27 3.71
CA GLY A 79 -17.69 26.73 3.60
C GLY A 79 -16.24 27.22 3.63
N LEU A 80 -15.28 26.31 3.86
CA LEU A 80 -13.85 26.63 3.86
C LEU A 80 -13.29 26.60 2.45
N GLY A 81 -12.15 27.29 2.26
CA GLY A 81 -11.43 27.32 0.97
C GLY A 81 -9.94 27.04 1.11
N GLY A 82 -9.32 26.61 0.01
CA GLY A 82 -7.87 26.41 -0.06
C GLY A 82 -7.32 25.43 0.98
N ALA A 83 -6.21 25.78 1.60
CA ALA A 83 -5.53 24.94 2.59
C ALA A 83 -6.39 24.67 3.83
N ALA A 84 -7.25 25.61 4.24
CA ALA A 84 -8.14 25.43 5.38
C ALA A 84 -9.15 24.32 5.13
N LEU A 85 -9.75 24.26 3.95
CA LEU A 85 -10.64 23.17 3.53
C LEU A 85 -9.92 21.82 3.58
N THR A 86 -8.73 21.73 2.97
CA THR A 86 -7.95 20.48 2.90
C THR A 86 -7.58 19.99 4.29
N ASN A 87 -7.07 20.87 5.15
CA ASN A 87 -6.61 20.51 6.48
C ASN A 87 -7.78 20.09 7.38
N ALA A 88 -8.90 20.82 7.33
CA ALA A 88 -10.11 20.48 8.08
C ALA A 88 -10.70 19.15 7.60
N SER A 89 -10.70 18.91 6.29
CA SER A 89 -11.20 17.67 5.68
C SER A 89 -10.33 16.46 6.07
N LEU A 90 -9.02 16.58 6.01
CA LEU A 90 -8.10 15.52 6.46
C LEU A 90 -8.27 15.24 7.96
N ALA A 91 -8.38 16.29 8.78
CA ALA A 91 -8.62 16.11 10.21
C ALA A 91 -9.95 15.42 10.48
N ALA A 92 -11.03 15.78 9.77
CA ALA A 92 -12.33 15.14 9.91
C ALA A 92 -12.29 13.65 9.52
N ILE A 93 -11.62 13.29 8.43
CA ILE A 93 -11.39 11.89 8.03
C ILE A 93 -10.57 11.14 9.08
N GLY A 94 -9.63 11.83 9.74
CA GLY A 94 -8.82 11.30 10.84
C GLY A 94 -9.55 11.27 12.20
N ASN A 95 -10.87 11.38 12.21
CA ASN A 95 -11.70 11.38 13.42
C ASN A 95 -11.50 12.62 14.31
N GLY A 96 -11.19 13.76 13.72
CA GLY A 96 -11.09 15.04 14.41
C GLY A 96 -9.66 15.51 14.70
N ALA A 97 -9.57 16.67 15.33
CA ALA A 97 -8.30 17.29 15.67
C ALA A 97 -7.58 16.55 16.82
N LEU A 98 -6.25 16.62 16.84
CA LEU A 98 -5.40 16.00 17.88
C LEU A 98 -5.77 16.48 19.29
N VAL A 99 -6.10 17.75 19.44
CA VAL A 99 -6.46 18.36 20.75
C VAL A 99 -7.71 17.77 21.39
N ILE A 100 -8.58 17.12 20.62
CA ILE A 100 -9.80 16.46 21.11
C ILE A 100 -9.70 14.91 21.04
N GLY A 101 -8.50 14.38 20.87
CA GLY A 101 -8.24 12.94 20.84
C GLY A 101 -8.37 12.28 19.46
N GLY A 102 -8.58 13.06 18.39
CA GLY A 102 -8.54 12.54 17.01
C GLY A 102 -7.11 12.31 16.51
N ALA A 103 -6.95 11.60 15.39
CA ALA A 103 -5.65 11.40 14.76
C ALA A 103 -5.23 12.55 13.83
N GLY A 104 -6.02 13.60 13.73
CA GLY A 104 -5.74 14.80 12.96
C GLY A 104 -5.54 14.52 11.47
N MET A 105 -4.80 15.41 10.79
CA MET A 105 -4.51 15.30 9.36
C MET A 105 -3.69 14.03 9.01
N ALA A 106 -2.78 13.63 9.90
CA ALA A 106 -1.99 12.41 9.70
C ALA A 106 -2.88 11.17 9.67
N GLY A 107 -3.87 11.09 10.57
CA GLY A 107 -4.87 10.02 10.56
C GLY A 107 -5.70 10.02 9.29
N GLY A 108 -6.18 11.18 8.85
CA GLY A 108 -6.92 11.30 7.59
C GLY A 108 -6.12 10.86 6.37
N THR A 109 -4.86 11.28 6.30
CA THR A 109 -3.95 10.83 5.24
C THR A 109 -3.74 9.31 5.28
N ALA A 110 -3.54 8.74 6.47
CA ALA A 110 -3.36 7.30 6.66
C ALA A 110 -4.61 6.51 6.23
N VAL A 111 -5.82 7.00 6.54
CA VAL A 111 -7.08 6.38 6.11
C VAL A 111 -7.19 6.36 4.59
N ILE A 112 -6.95 7.47 3.91
CA ILE A 112 -7.03 7.56 2.45
C ILE A 112 -5.97 6.67 1.79
N THR A 113 -4.72 6.70 2.31
CA THR A 113 -3.63 5.87 1.78
C THR A 113 -3.91 4.39 2.01
N GLY A 114 -4.44 4.03 3.17
CA GLY A 114 -4.82 2.65 3.49
C GLY A 114 -5.95 2.15 2.58
N ALA A 115 -6.97 2.99 2.32
CA ALA A 115 -8.04 2.67 1.37
C ALA A 115 -7.49 2.50 -0.06
N GLY A 116 -6.55 3.35 -0.48
CA GLY A 116 -5.85 3.23 -1.76
C GLY A 116 -5.04 1.95 -1.87
N ALA A 117 -4.31 1.58 -0.82
CA ALA A 117 -3.56 0.33 -0.77
C ALA A 117 -4.49 -0.90 -0.83
N ALA A 118 -5.63 -0.87 -0.13
CA ALA A 118 -6.64 -1.91 -0.19
C ALA A 118 -7.26 -2.05 -1.59
N ALA A 119 -7.58 -0.91 -2.25
CA ALA A 119 -8.04 -0.90 -3.63
C ALA A 119 -6.98 -1.45 -4.58
N GLY A 120 -5.70 -1.11 -4.38
CA GLY A 120 -4.57 -1.64 -5.14
C GLY A 120 -4.42 -3.15 -4.99
N ALA A 121 -4.57 -3.66 -3.77
CA ALA A 121 -4.57 -5.10 -3.53
C ALA A 121 -5.74 -5.80 -4.25
N ALA A 122 -6.93 -5.22 -4.22
CA ALA A 122 -8.12 -5.76 -4.90
C ALA A 122 -7.94 -5.76 -6.43
N THR A 123 -7.38 -4.69 -7.02
CA THR A 123 -7.07 -4.62 -8.46
C THR A 123 -5.99 -5.62 -8.86
N GLY A 124 -4.98 -5.85 -8.02
CA GLY A 124 -3.97 -6.88 -8.22
C GLY A 124 -4.57 -8.29 -8.31
N LEU A 125 -5.58 -8.59 -7.47
CA LEU A 125 -6.33 -9.84 -7.55
C LEU A 125 -7.16 -9.94 -8.83
N GLY A 126 -7.84 -8.86 -9.20
CA GLY A 126 -8.65 -8.77 -10.42
C GLY A 126 -7.81 -8.99 -11.67
N ALA A 127 -6.65 -8.33 -11.76
CA ALA A 127 -5.71 -8.49 -12.88
C ALA A 127 -5.26 -9.96 -13.02
N LYS A 128 -4.93 -10.63 -11.90
CA LYS A 128 -4.56 -12.04 -11.89
C LYS A 128 -5.67 -12.94 -12.42
N ALA A 129 -6.91 -12.68 -12.00
CA ALA A 129 -8.08 -13.43 -12.47
C ALA A 129 -8.31 -13.24 -13.98
N ALA A 130 -8.13 -12.01 -14.49
CA ALA A 130 -8.24 -11.71 -15.91
C ALA A 130 -7.16 -12.43 -16.73
N VAL A 131 -5.89 -12.34 -16.32
CA VAL A 131 -4.77 -13.02 -16.98
C VAL A 131 -4.96 -14.54 -17.01
N SER A 132 -5.42 -15.13 -15.91
CA SER A 132 -5.69 -16.58 -15.85
C SER A 132 -6.80 -17.02 -16.80
N ARG A 133 -7.82 -16.19 -17.01
CA ARG A 133 -8.91 -16.47 -17.97
C ARG A 133 -8.42 -16.39 -19.41
N VAL A 134 -7.61 -15.38 -19.71
CA VAL A 134 -7.01 -15.21 -21.05
C VAL A 134 -6.08 -16.38 -21.36
N SER A 135 -5.18 -16.74 -20.45
CA SER A 135 -4.26 -17.88 -20.61
C SER A 135 -4.99 -19.19 -20.87
N LYS A 136 -6.07 -19.46 -20.14
CA LYS A 136 -6.91 -20.66 -20.38
C LYS A 136 -7.60 -20.67 -21.75
N ARG A 137 -7.95 -19.50 -22.30
CA ARG A 137 -8.54 -19.43 -23.64
C ARG A 137 -7.51 -19.73 -24.72
N PHE A 138 -6.29 -19.20 -24.59
CA PHE A 138 -5.23 -19.48 -25.56
C PHE A 138 -4.78 -20.95 -25.52
N SER A 139 -4.71 -21.58 -24.36
CA SER A 139 -4.35 -23.02 -24.21
C SER A 139 -5.41 -23.98 -24.77
N LYS A 140 -6.64 -23.51 -25.05
CA LYS A 140 -7.71 -24.35 -25.62
C LYS A 140 -7.75 -24.33 -27.13
N ASN A 141 -7.02 -23.40 -27.78
CA ASN A 141 -7.03 -23.19 -29.22
C ASN A 141 -5.72 -23.63 -29.90
N VAL A 142 -4.84 -24.32 -29.17
CA VAL A 142 -3.63 -25.01 -29.66
C VAL A 142 -3.75 -26.51 -29.35
#